data_79d555939c6c3b33f223aeca84dbf2a8
#
_entry.id   79d555939c6c3b33f223aeca84dbf2a8
#
_cell.length_a   1.000
_cell.length_b   1.000
_cell.length_c   1.000
_cell.angle_alpha   90.00
_cell.angle_beta   90.00
_cell.angle_gamma   90.00
#
_symmetry.space_group_name_H-M   'P 1'
#
loop_
_entity.id
_entity.type
_entity.pdbx_description
1 polymer ?
#
loop_
_entity_poly.entity_id
_entity_poly.type
_entity_poly.pdbx_seq_one_letter_code
_entity_poly.pdbx_strand_id
1 'polypeptide(L)'
;MAETKYGKHIITKSKSDLTLPAFRREALKTAPDTRTPMIYLDDEVFKGAFYVECVWFWKGMDKPEVEAHTHNFDEVITFFGSNPDDPQDLCGEVEIWL
;
A
#
# COMPACT_ATOMS: atom_id res chain seq x y z
N MET A 1 25.85 1.95 1.26
CA MET A 1 25.54 1.46 2.62
C MET A 1 26.00 0.02 2.72
N ALA A 2 26.69 -0.31 3.82
CA ALA A 2 27.14 -1.67 4.01
C ALA A 2 25.97 -2.65 4.17
N GLU A 3 26.09 -3.81 3.56
CA GLU A 3 25.12 -4.87 3.72
C GLU A 3 25.19 -5.45 5.11
N THR A 4 24.02 -5.66 5.74
CA THR A 4 23.92 -6.23 7.08
C THR A 4 23.32 -7.64 7.02
N LYS A 5 23.48 -8.40 8.10
CA LYS A 5 22.95 -9.77 8.19
C LYS A 5 21.47 -9.86 7.85
N TYR A 6 20.67 -8.87 8.26
CA TYR A 6 19.23 -8.87 8.07
C TYR A 6 18.74 -7.84 7.05
N GLY A 7 19.65 -7.18 6.34
CA GLY A 7 19.30 -6.12 5.40
C GLY A 7 18.33 -6.57 4.31
N LYS A 8 18.44 -7.83 3.86
CA LYS A 8 17.54 -8.38 2.84
C LYS A 8 16.09 -8.56 3.32
N HIS A 9 15.87 -8.51 4.63
CA HIS A 9 14.51 -8.61 5.22
C HIS A 9 13.92 -7.25 5.56
N ILE A 10 14.64 -6.17 5.27
CA ILE A 10 14.19 -4.79 5.58
C ILE A 10 13.87 -4.08 4.28
N ILE A 11 12.60 -3.69 4.14
CA ILE A 11 12.11 -3.01 2.95
C ILE A 11 12.04 -1.52 3.26
N THR A 12 12.82 -0.72 2.53
CA THR A 12 12.91 0.73 2.76
C THR A 12 12.31 1.55 1.62
N LYS A 13 11.95 0.92 0.53
CA LYS A 13 11.32 1.60 -0.62
C LYS A 13 10.54 0.59 -1.45
N SER A 14 9.60 1.09 -2.23
CA SER A 14 8.86 0.26 -3.18
C SER A 14 9.77 -0.16 -4.33
N LYS A 15 9.62 -1.40 -4.80
CA LYS A 15 10.32 -1.88 -5.99
C LYS A 15 9.51 -1.52 -7.23
N SER A 16 10.12 -0.80 -8.16
CA SER A 16 9.46 -0.38 -9.39
C SER A 16 9.33 -1.50 -10.43
N ASP A 17 10.11 -2.55 -10.28
CA ASP A 17 10.16 -3.68 -11.21
C ASP A 17 9.25 -4.85 -10.82
N LEU A 18 8.43 -4.69 -9.77
CA LEU A 18 7.50 -5.73 -9.35
C LEU A 18 6.36 -5.89 -10.36
N THR A 19 5.92 -7.14 -10.54
CA THR A 19 4.71 -7.44 -11.29
C THR A 19 3.50 -7.21 -10.39
N LEU A 20 2.80 -6.10 -10.58
CA LEU A 20 1.63 -5.77 -9.80
C LEU A 20 0.40 -6.50 -10.33
N PRO A 21 -0.55 -6.89 -9.45
CA PRO A 21 -1.84 -7.37 -9.90
C PRO A 21 -2.54 -6.36 -10.81
N ALA A 22 -3.36 -6.86 -11.75
CA ALA A 22 -4.02 -6.01 -12.74
C ALA A 22 -4.86 -4.90 -12.10
N PHE A 23 -5.63 -5.21 -11.06
CA PHE A 23 -6.46 -4.23 -10.38
C PHE A 23 -5.61 -3.09 -9.80
N ARG A 24 -4.41 -3.40 -9.33
CA ARG A 24 -3.52 -2.40 -8.75
C ARG A 24 -2.88 -1.52 -9.80
N ARG A 25 -2.48 -2.10 -10.91
CA ARG A 25 -1.93 -1.32 -12.03
C ARG A 25 -2.94 -0.31 -12.55
N GLU A 26 -4.18 -0.73 -12.72
CA GLU A 26 -5.24 0.18 -13.17
C GLU A 26 -5.52 1.29 -12.16
N ALA A 27 -5.57 0.96 -10.87
CA ALA A 27 -5.77 1.95 -9.82
C ALA A 27 -4.68 3.03 -9.82
N LEU A 28 -3.43 2.64 -10.04
CA LEU A 28 -2.32 3.59 -10.09
C LEU A 28 -2.37 4.50 -11.32
N LYS A 29 -2.95 4.04 -12.42
CA LYS A 29 -3.09 4.83 -13.65
C LYS A 29 -4.21 5.85 -13.57
N THR A 30 -5.31 5.52 -12.85
CA THR A 30 -6.52 6.35 -12.87
C THR A 30 -6.45 7.60 -12.01
N ALA A 31 -5.58 7.64 -11.01
CA ALA A 31 -5.47 8.77 -10.10
C ALA A 31 -4.03 8.95 -9.59
N PRO A 32 -3.08 9.27 -10.48
CA PRO A 32 -1.66 9.30 -10.11
C PRO A 32 -1.28 10.41 -9.14
N ASP A 33 -2.08 11.48 -9.04
CA ASP A 33 -1.82 12.63 -8.17
C ASP A 33 -2.50 12.55 -6.81
N THR A 34 -3.30 11.52 -6.55
CA THR A 34 -4.02 11.38 -5.28
C THR A 34 -3.25 10.61 -4.24
N ARG A 35 -2.28 9.82 -4.65
CA ARG A 35 -1.54 8.95 -3.74
C ARG A 35 -0.12 8.68 -4.22
N THR A 36 0.73 8.30 -3.28
CA THR A 36 2.11 7.88 -3.55
C THR A 36 2.34 6.52 -2.88
N PRO A 37 2.61 5.46 -3.65
CA PRO A 37 3.04 4.17 -3.07
C PRO A 37 4.40 4.32 -2.39
N MET A 38 4.50 3.82 -1.16
CA MET A 38 5.70 3.96 -0.34
C MET A 38 6.48 2.66 -0.25
N ILE A 39 5.81 1.58 0.12
CA ILE A 39 6.42 0.28 0.37
C ILE A 39 5.45 -0.79 -0.11
N TYR A 40 5.99 -1.85 -0.67
CA TYR A 40 5.21 -2.97 -1.19
C TYR A 40 5.86 -4.28 -0.74
N LEU A 41 5.05 -5.19 -0.21
CA LEU A 41 5.47 -6.52 0.18
C LEU A 41 4.47 -7.55 -0.32
N ASP A 42 4.97 -8.61 -0.93
CA ASP A 42 4.20 -9.79 -1.28
C ASP A 42 5.14 -11.00 -1.45
N ASP A 43 4.62 -12.10 -1.95
CA ASP A 43 5.38 -13.33 -2.19
C ASP A 43 6.53 -13.14 -3.18
N GLU A 44 6.41 -12.19 -4.12
CA GLU A 44 7.47 -11.89 -5.08
C GLU A 44 8.65 -11.17 -4.43
N VAL A 45 8.39 -10.33 -3.44
CA VAL A 45 9.43 -9.62 -2.69
C VAL A 45 10.11 -10.54 -1.70
N PHE A 46 9.31 -11.34 -0.98
CA PHE A 46 9.80 -12.29 0.00
C PHE A 46 8.90 -13.53 -0.01
N LYS A 47 9.45 -14.65 -0.39
CA LYS A 47 8.71 -15.90 -0.56
C LYS A 47 7.90 -16.26 0.69
N GLY A 48 6.59 -16.47 0.50
CA GLY A 48 5.68 -16.80 1.58
C GLY A 48 5.08 -15.60 2.29
N ALA A 49 5.44 -14.37 1.91
CA ALA A 49 4.91 -13.17 2.54
C ALA A 49 3.44 -12.95 2.16
N PHE A 50 2.68 -12.40 3.10
CA PHE A 50 1.34 -11.88 2.81
C PHE A 50 1.45 -10.55 2.06
N TYR A 51 0.33 -10.09 1.50
CA TYR A 51 0.28 -8.82 0.81
C TYR A 51 0.13 -7.66 1.80
N VAL A 52 1.00 -6.66 1.68
CA VAL A 52 0.84 -5.37 2.35
C VAL A 52 1.43 -4.28 1.48
N GLU A 53 0.74 -3.17 1.39
CA GLU A 53 1.21 -2.00 0.67
C GLU A 53 0.98 -0.77 1.52
N CYS A 54 2.00 0.08 1.65
CA CYS A 54 1.89 1.37 2.33
C CYS A 54 1.75 2.45 1.28
N VAL A 55 0.65 3.20 1.35
CA VAL A 55 0.32 4.24 0.39
C VAL A 55 0.00 5.52 1.15
N TRP A 56 0.58 6.63 0.72
CA TRP A 56 0.24 7.94 1.24
C TRP A 56 -0.84 8.56 0.35
N PHE A 57 -1.96 8.96 0.94
CA PHE A 57 -3.02 9.65 0.23
C PHE A 57 -2.91 11.14 0.47
N TRP A 58 -2.78 11.89 -0.63
CA TRP A 58 -2.65 13.33 -0.59
C TRP A 58 -3.99 14.04 -0.57
N LYS A 59 -5.00 13.42 -1.18
CA LYS A 59 -6.36 13.97 -1.24
C LYS A 59 -7.39 12.88 -1.47
N GLY A 60 -8.66 13.19 -1.23
CA GLY A 60 -9.75 12.26 -1.43
C GLY A 60 -10.06 11.97 -2.89
N MET A 61 -10.90 10.96 -3.09
CA MET A 61 -11.36 10.53 -4.40
C MET A 61 -12.87 10.38 -4.37
N ASP A 62 -13.53 10.71 -5.49
CA ASP A 62 -14.99 10.61 -5.65
C ASP A 62 -15.45 9.19 -5.99
N LYS A 63 -14.54 8.31 -6.30
CA LYS A 63 -14.83 6.95 -6.74
C LYS A 63 -13.94 5.97 -5.98
N PRO A 64 -14.27 4.67 -6.00
CA PRO A 64 -13.46 3.67 -5.31
C PRO A 64 -11.99 3.73 -5.71
N GLU A 65 -11.11 3.61 -4.72
CA GLU A 65 -9.68 3.55 -4.95
C GLU A 65 -9.31 2.30 -5.75
N VAL A 66 -10.02 1.21 -5.49
CA VAL A 66 -9.82 -0.08 -6.15
C VAL A 66 -11.18 -0.67 -6.47
N GLU A 67 -11.31 -1.26 -7.65
CA GLU A 67 -12.51 -1.99 -8.04
C GLU A 67 -12.70 -3.25 -7.17
N ALA A 68 -13.95 -3.66 -6.99
CA ALA A 68 -14.27 -4.86 -6.23
C ALA A 68 -13.55 -6.08 -6.84
N HIS A 69 -12.88 -6.85 -5.99
CA HIS A 69 -12.10 -8.00 -6.44
C HIS A 69 -11.93 -9.00 -5.30
N THR A 70 -11.46 -10.19 -5.62
CA THR A 70 -11.04 -11.19 -4.66
C THR A 70 -9.67 -11.72 -5.04
N HIS A 71 -8.94 -12.25 -4.05
CA HIS A 71 -7.66 -12.90 -4.27
C HIS A 71 -7.45 -14.00 -3.24
N ASN A 72 -6.45 -14.86 -3.47
CA ASN A 72 -6.20 -16.04 -2.66
C ASN A 72 -5.00 -15.89 -1.70
N PHE A 73 -4.61 -14.68 -1.41
CA PHE A 73 -3.53 -14.40 -0.45
C PHE A 73 -4.05 -13.51 0.68
N ASP A 74 -3.41 -13.61 1.84
CA ASP A 74 -3.79 -12.84 3.02
C ASP A 74 -3.36 -11.38 2.87
N GLU A 75 -4.18 -10.49 3.39
CA GLU A 75 -3.94 -9.05 3.36
C GLU A 75 -4.35 -8.43 4.69
N VAL A 76 -3.57 -7.46 5.15
CA VAL A 76 -3.89 -6.65 6.31
C VAL A 76 -4.12 -5.22 5.84
N ILE A 77 -5.27 -4.65 6.22
CA ILE A 77 -5.61 -3.27 5.87
C ILE A 77 -5.60 -2.43 7.14
N THR A 78 -4.78 -1.38 7.14
CA THR A 78 -4.67 -0.46 8.27
C THR A 78 -4.67 0.98 7.76
N PHE A 79 -5.07 1.92 8.61
CA PHE A 79 -5.15 3.33 8.26
C PHE A 79 -4.55 4.18 9.38
N PHE A 80 -3.76 5.17 9.00
CA PHE A 80 -3.11 6.08 9.92
C PHE A 80 -3.26 7.52 9.42
N GLY A 81 -3.51 8.43 10.35
CA GLY A 81 -3.45 9.86 10.07
C GLY A 81 -2.10 10.45 10.44
N SER A 82 -1.97 11.75 10.25
CA SER A 82 -0.72 12.48 10.48
C SER A 82 -0.84 13.62 11.47
N ASN A 83 -1.87 13.61 12.33
CA ASN A 83 -2.04 14.62 13.36
C ASN A 83 -1.10 14.35 14.53
N PRO A 84 -0.08 15.19 14.78
CA PRO A 84 0.88 14.94 15.85
C PRO A 84 0.29 15.11 17.24
N ASP A 85 -0.84 15.81 17.38
CA ASP A 85 -1.50 16.05 18.65
C ASP A 85 -2.49 14.95 19.03
N ASP A 86 -2.91 14.15 18.04
CA ASP A 86 -3.83 13.03 18.25
C ASP A 86 -3.54 11.90 17.27
N PRO A 87 -2.79 10.89 17.71
CA PRO A 87 -2.42 9.76 16.83
C PRO A 87 -3.61 8.92 16.37
N GLN A 88 -4.77 9.05 17.00
CA GLN A 88 -5.97 8.32 16.59
C GLN A 88 -6.81 9.06 15.57
N ASP A 89 -6.48 10.32 15.32
CA ASP A 89 -7.14 11.12 14.28
C ASP A 89 -6.68 10.66 12.90
N LEU A 90 -7.60 10.11 12.13
CA LEU A 90 -7.29 9.62 10.78
C LEU A 90 -7.00 10.74 9.78
N CYS A 91 -7.40 11.97 10.08
CA CYS A 91 -7.28 13.13 9.18
C CYS A 91 -8.09 12.99 7.90
N GLY A 92 -9.15 12.18 7.94
CA GLY A 92 -10.02 11.93 6.80
C GLY A 92 -10.98 10.80 7.09
N GLU A 93 -11.64 10.35 6.04
CA GLU A 93 -12.59 9.23 6.13
C GLU A 93 -12.22 8.16 5.10
N VAL A 94 -12.40 6.92 5.50
CA VAL A 94 -12.21 5.76 4.62
C VAL A 94 -13.47 4.92 4.67
N GLU A 95 -13.96 4.51 3.51
CA GLU A 95 -15.12 3.64 3.37
C GLU A 95 -14.66 2.31 2.78
N ILE A 96 -14.96 1.22 3.46
CA ILE A 96 -14.60 -0.13 3.02
C ILE A 96 -15.88 -0.94 2.85
N TRP A 97 -16.03 -1.52 1.69
CA TRP A 97 -17.18 -2.39 1.35
C TRP A 97 -16.70 -3.84 1.30
N LEU A 98 -17.25 -4.68 2.16
CA LEU A 98 -16.92 -6.11 2.26
C LEU A 98 -17.99 -6.98 1.61
#